data_cc6a202eeabf728ba40f9013a63f3ec6
#
_entry.id   cc6a202eeabf728ba40f9013a63f3ec6
#
_cell.length_a   1.000
_cell.length_b   1.000
_cell.length_c   1.000
_cell.angle_alpha   90.00
_cell.angle_beta   90.00
_cell.angle_gamma   90.00
#
_symmetry.space_group_name_H-M   'P 1'
#
loop_
_entity.id
_entity.type
_entity.pdbx_description
1 polymer ?
#
loop_
_entity_poly.entity_id
_entity_poly.type
_entity_poly.pdbx_seq_one_letter_code
_entity_poly.pdbx_strand_id
1 'polypeptide(L)'
;MSLLSWNLHGNGKSIKDGEVVKPDERLAWPLTIGVGVQHIAAMFGATFLVPIITGFPPSTTLFFSGIGTLIFLALTKNMVPSYLGSSFAFLAPIAAAQASGGMAVALGGVLVTGVILALVGLLINAIGIGWVNWLLPPIVTGSIVMIIGLNLAGAANNNFKAAPVTAIITLAAVAIIGAVSKGFLGRISIFGGIIVGYAFAATQGDINFDGVKAAKWFALPTFTSPSFDTNAILLFLPVVLVLIAENVGHVKAVAAMTGKDLDGQMGNALFADGVATTLAGAGGGSGTTTYAENIGVMAATRIYSTAAYWVAGLGAILLSLCPKFGAVLSATPAGVLGGVGVALYGMIGVLGAKIWIENKVNFGDSTNLLIAATTLIIGIADMTWKSGDYSFGGIVNGTLVAVVGYQVLRALNKASGKAS
;
A
#
# COMPACT_ATOMS: atom_id res chain seq x y z
N MET A 1 29.90 -2.99 3.12
CA MET A 1 29.56 -2.81 1.69
C MET A 1 29.03 -1.40 1.51
N SER A 2 29.39 -0.71 0.43
CA SER A 2 28.78 0.60 0.16
C SER A 2 27.30 0.41 -0.18
N LEU A 3 26.46 1.37 0.17
CA LEU A 3 25.01 1.31 0.01
C LEU A 3 24.59 1.12 -1.47
N LEU A 4 25.41 1.53 -2.42
CA LEU A 4 25.18 1.49 -3.86
C LEU A 4 26.08 0.46 -4.59
N SER A 5 26.46 -0.63 -3.91
CA SER A 5 27.25 -1.69 -4.52
C SER A 5 26.46 -3.01 -4.51
N TRP A 6 26.32 -3.61 -5.69
CA TRP A 6 25.68 -4.90 -5.89
C TRP A 6 26.60 -5.82 -6.70
N ASN A 7 26.69 -7.07 -6.30
CA ASN A 7 27.44 -8.08 -7.04
C ASN A 7 26.70 -8.44 -8.35
N LEU A 8 27.46 -8.71 -9.40
CA LEU A 8 26.87 -9.19 -10.64
C LEU A 8 26.42 -10.64 -10.46
N HIS A 9 25.14 -10.94 -10.71
CA HIS A 9 24.62 -12.31 -10.68
C HIS A 9 25.05 -13.09 -11.92
N GLY A 10 25.81 -14.15 -11.74
CA GLY A 10 26.29 -15.00 -12.85
C GLY A 10 26.94 -14.21 -13.99
N ASN A 11 26.42 -14.38 -15.20
CA ASN A 11 26.88 -13.63 -16.39
C ASN A 11 26.17 -12.28 -16.56
N GLY A 12 25.27 -11.92 -15.65
CA GLY A 12 24.48 -10.68 -15.67
C GLY A 12 23.37 -10.64 -16.73
N LYS A 13 23.18 -11.70 -17.53
CA LYS A 13 22.22 -11.70 -18.67
C LYS A 13 21.05 -12.65 -18.48
N SER A 14 21.24 -13.73 -17.74
CA SER A 14 20.24 -14.78 -17.55
C SER A 14 20.25 -15.31 -16.14
N ILE A 15 19.11 -15.84 -15.69
CA ILE A 15 18.93 -16.54 -14.42
C ILE A 15 18.71 -18.01 -14.78
N LYS A 16 19.49 -18.92 -14.20
CA LYS A 16 19.32 -20.36 -14.41
C LYS A 16 18.05 -20.85 -13.72
N ASP A 17 17.56 -22.01 -14.16
CA ASP A 17 16.42 -22.63 -13.50
C ASP A 17 16.74 -22.97 -12.05
N GLY A 18 15.82 -22.58 -11.15
CA GLY A 18 15.97 -22.73 -9.70
C GLY A 18 16.77 -21.63 -9.01
N GLU A 19 17.49 -20.76 -9.74
CA GLU A 19 18.20 -19.61 -9.16
C GLU A 19 17.32 -18.38 -9.02
N VAL A 20 17.73 -17.47 -8.13
CA VAL A 20 17.14 -16.14 -7.93
C VAL A 20 18.26 -15.09 -7.83
N VAL A 21 18.01 -13.90 -8.31
CA VAL A 21 18.90 -12.74 -8.08
C VAL A 21 18.65 -12.21 -6.68
N LYS A 22 19.62 -12.31 -5.80
CA LYS A 22 19.49 -11.94 -4.37
C LYS A 22 19.41 -10.41 -4.18
N PRO A 23 18.98 -9.93 -3.00
CA PRO A 23 18.88 -8.49 -2.72
C PRO A 23 20.20 -7.72 -2.91
N ASP A 24 21.34 -8.34 -2.64
CA ASP A 24 22.68 -7.82 -2.77
C ASP A 24 23.33 -8.07 -4.15
N GLU A 25 22.59 -8.64 -5.08
CA GLU A 25 23.01 -8.92 -6.45
C GLU A 25 22.22 -8.06 -7.45
N ARG A 26 22.75 -7.94 -8.67
CA ARG A 26 22.07 -7.36 -9.83
C ARG A 26 22.39 -8.10 -11.11
N LEU A 27 21.53 -7.96 -12.10
CA LEU A 27 21.85 -8.27 -13.50
C LEU A 27 22.69 -7.14 -14.13
N ALA A 28 23.04 -7.26 -15.40
CA ALA A 28 23.60 -6.15 -16.16
C ALA A 28 22.64 -4.94 -16.08
N TRP A 29 23.19 -3.72 -16.03
CA TRP A 29 22.40 -2.51 -15.80
C TRP A 29 21.18 -2.35 -16.73
N PRO A 30 21.25 -2.61 -18.05
CA PRO A 30 20.06 -2.49 -18.91
C PRO A 30 18.90 -3.39 -18.44
N LEU A 31 19.19 -4.61 -18.00
CA LEU A 31 18.18 -5.54 -17.49
C LEU A 31 17.69 -5.13 -16.10
N THR A 32 18.58 -4.69 -15.23
CA THR A 32 18.23 -4.17 -13.91
C THR A 32 17.32 -2.93 -14.01
N ILE A 33 17.63 -2.01 -14.95
CA ILE A 33 16.77 -0.86 -15.26
C ILE A 33 15.43 -1.32 -15.78
N GLY A 34 15.39 -2.29 -16.70
CA GLY A 34 14.14 -2.87 -17.20
C GLY A 34 13.27 -3.42 -16.08
N VAL A 35 13.85 -4.13 -15.10
CA VAL A 35 13.13 -4.62 -13.92
C VAL A 35 12.67 -3.47 -13.02
N GLY A 36 13.48 -2.41 -12.85
CA GLY A 36 13.07 -1.20 -12.14
C GLY A 36 11.84 -0.54 -12.77
N VAL A 37 11.79 -0.46 -14.10
CA VAL A 37 10.60 0.03 -14.86
C VAL A 37 9.40 -0.90 -14.61
N GLN A 38 9.60 -2.22 -14.53
CA GLN A 38 8.54 -3.15 -14.18
C GLN A 38 7.98 -2.89 -12.78
N HIS A 39 8.82 -2.55 -11.80
CA HIS A 39 8.38 -2.15 -10.47
C HIS A 39 7.59 -0.85 -10.49
N ILE A 40 7.95 0.13 -11.34
CA ILE A 40 7.17 1.36 -11.54
C ILE A 40 5.78 1.01 -12.10
N ALA A 41 5.70 0.13 -13.11
CA ALA A 41 4.42 -0.28 -13.67
C ALA A 41 3.54 -1.05 -12.65
N ALA A 42 4.14 -1.85 -11.77
CA ALA A 42 3.41 -2.60 -10.75
C ALA A 42 2.83 -1.71 -9.65
N MET A 43 3.61 -0.72 -9.18
CA MET A 43 3.16 0.20 -8.12
C MET A 43 2.09 1.19 -8.61
N PHE A 44 1.94 1.32 -9.94
CA PHE A 44 1.17 2.39 -10.57
C PHE A 44 -0.28 2.44 -10.05
N GLY A 45 -0.99 1.29 -10.03
CA GLY A 45 -2.39 1.25 -9.64
C GLY A 45 -2.62 1.80 -8.23
N ALA A 46 -1.92 1.27 -7.24
CA ALA A 46 -2.09 1.66 -5.85
C ALA A 46 -1.57 3.09 -5.55
N THR A 47 -0.39 3.45 -6.07
CA THR A 47 0.23 4.76 -5.80
C THR A 47 -0.60 5.92 -6.32
N PHE A 48 -1.34 5.75 -7.43
CA PHE A 48 -2.13 6.83 -8.03
C PHE A 48 -3.59 6.85 -7.62
N LEU A 49 -4.18 5.70 -7.28
CA LEU A 49 -5.58 5.68 -6.84
C LEU A 49 -5.79 6.48 -5.56
N VAL A 50 -4.91 6.38 -4.58
CA VAL A 50 -5.04 7.11 -3.32
C VAL A 50 -5.07 8.63 -3.54
N PRO A 51 -4.09 9.28 -4.21
CA PRO A 51 -4.14 10.71 -4.43
C PRO A 51 -5.32 11.14 -5.31
N ILE A 52 -5.73 10.34 -6.31
CA ILE A 52 -6.90 10.67 -7.13
C ILE A 52 -8.18 10.68 -6.29
N ILE A 53 -8.38 9.68 -5.42
CA ILE A 53 -9.57 9.58 -4.56
C ILE A 53 -9.57 10.67 -3.49
N THR A 54 -8.41 11.01 -2.93
CA THR A 54 -8.27 11.99 -1.86
C THR A 54 -8.10 13.42 -2.35
N GLY A 55 -7.91 13.64 -3.66
CA GLY A 55 -7.60 14.96 -4.21
C GLY A 55 -6.18 15.45 -3.91
N PHE A 56 -5.30 14.60 -3.39
CA PHE A 56 -3.89 14.96 -3.22
C PHE A 56 -3.20 15.07 -4.58
N PRO A 57 -2.17 15.94 -4.74
CA PRO A 57 -1.44 16.05 -5.99
C PRO A 57 -0.70 14.74 -6.32
N PRO A 58 -1.01 14.06 -7.46
CA PRO A 58 -0.36 12.79 -7.81
C PRO A 58 1.16 12.92 -7.97
N SER A 59 1.64 14.03 -8.53
CA SER A 59 3.09 14.27 -8.69
C SER A 59 3.81 14.37 -7.34
N THR A 60 3.24 15.09 -6.36
CA THR A 60 3.81 15.22 -5.02
C THR A 60 3.81 13.89 -4.28
N THR A 61 2.72 13.14 -4.39
CA THR A 61 2.63 11.80 -3.81
C THR A 61 3.68 10.87 -4.41
N LEU A 62 3.85 10.88 -5.73
CA LEU A 62 4.85 10.08 -6.42
C LEU A 62 6.29 10.47 -6.03
N PHE A 63 6.55 11.77 -5.85
CA PHE A 63 7.84 12.28 -5.39
C PHE A 63 8.22 11.69 -4.03
N PHE A 64 7.30 11.75 -3.06
CA PHE A 64 7.55 11.21 -1.74
C PHE A 64 7.55 9.67 -1.70
N SER A 65 6.80 9.00 -2.57
CA SER A 65 6.90 7.56 -2.77
C SER A 65 8.30 7.14 -3.23
N GLY A 66 8.85 7.86 -4.21
CA GLY A 66 10.22 7.63 -4.68
C GLY A 66 11.27 7.88 -3.59
N ILE A 67 11.23 9.03 -2.92
CA ILE A 67 12.13 9.36 -1.80
C ILE A 67 11.97 8.35 -0.67
N GLY A 68 10.74 8.02 -0.28
CA GLY A 68 10.46 7.03 0.76
C GLY A 68 11.04 5.67 0.44
N THR A 69 10.94 5.21 -0.82
CA THR A 69 11.55 3.96 -1.29
C THR A 69 13.09 4.00 -1.12
N LEU A 70 13.73 5.10 -1.51
CA LEU A 70 15.19 5.22 -1.36
C LEU A 70 15.62 5.25 0.11
N ILE A 71 14.88 5.96 0.97
CA ILE A 71 15.11 5.98 2.43
C ILE A 71 14.93 4.58 3.02
N PHE A 72 13.87 3.87 2.62
CA PHE A 72 13.60 2.52 3.09
C PHE A 72 14.74 1.56 2.76
N LEU A 73 15.20 1.56 1.51
CA LEU A 73 16.32 0.74 1.07
C LEU A 73 17.62 1.09 1.82
N ALA A 74 17.85 2.38 2.06
CA ALA A 74 19.01 2.85 2.79
C ALA A 74 18.99 2.39 4.26
N LEU A 75 17.87 2.61 4.96
CA LEU A 75 17.74 2.29 6.38
C LEU A 75 17.66 0.79 6.66
N THR A 76 17.10 0.00 5.72
CA THR A 76 17.13 -1.46 5.77
C THR A 76 18.44 -2.04 5.22
N LYS A 77 19.43 -1.20 4.87
CA LYS A 77 20.74 -1.59 4.34
C LYS A 77 20.65 -2.52 3.13
N ASN A 78 19.68 -2.29 2.27
CA ASN A 78 19.37 -3.14 1.12
C ASN A 78 19.06 -4.61 1.47
N MET A 79 18.65 -4.90 2.70
CA MET A 79 18.30 -6.27 3.10
C MET A 79 16.83 -6.61 2.79
N VAL A 80 15.96 -5.61 2.74
CA VAL A 80 14.53 -5.77 2.48
C VAL A 80 14.18 -5.13 1.13
N PRO A 81 14.11 -5.90 0.03
CA PRO A 81 13.64 -5.36 -1.24
C PRO A 81 12.15 -5.04 -1.16
N SER A 82 11.82 -3.75 -1.13
CA SER A 82 10.43 -3.28 -1.14
C SER A 82 10.34 -1.90 -1.77
N TYR A 83 9.18 -1.61 -2.36
CA TYR A 83 8.79 -0.29 -2.83
C TYR A 83 7.80 0.33 -1.84
N LEU A 84 7.92 1.62 -1.57
CA LEU A 84 6.96 2.35 -0.75
C LEU A 84 6.06 3.20 -1.65
N GLY A 85 4.76 3.05 -1.44
CA GLY A 85 3.77 3.88 -2.12
C GLY A 85 2.60 4.20 -1.21
N SER A 86 1.56 4.82 -1.75
CA SER A 86 0.41 5.30 -0.99
C SER A 86 -0.36 4.17 -0.33
N SER A 87 -0.64 4.27 0.97
CA SER A 87 -1.46 3.29 1.68
C SER A 87 -2.96 3.66 1.63
N PHE A 88 -3.78 2.65 1.30
CA PHE A 88 -5.25 2.78 1.32
C PHE A 88 -5.81 2.97 2.73
N ALA A 89 -5.07 2.62 3.77
CA ALA A 89 -5.48 2.81 5.16
C ALA A 89 -5.73 4.29 5.51
N PHE A 90 -5.14 5.22 4.76
CA PHE A 90 -5.31 6.64 4.96
C PHE A 90 -6.59 7.22 4.33
N LEU A 91 -7.29 6.51 3.44
CA LEU A 91 -8.41 7.08 2.67
C LEU A 91 -9.52 7.63 3.56
N ALA A 92 -10.01 6.81 4.50
CA ALA A 92 -11.10 7.23 5.38
C ALA A 92 -10.71 8.39 6.31
N PRO A 93 -9.58 8.35 7.06
CA PRO A 93 -9.20 9.47 7.90
C PRO A 93 -8.82 10.72 7.11
N ILE A 94 -8.24 10.61 5.91
CA ILE A 94 -8.01 11.77 5.02
C ILE A 94 -9.35 12.42 4.65
N ALA A 95 -10.33 11.64 4.19
CA ALA A 95 -11.64 12.17 3.80
C ALA A 95 -12.33 12.88 4.98
N ALA A 96 -12.29 12.29 6.18
CA ALA A 96 -12.86 12.89 7.40
C ALA A 96 -12.14 14.20 7.80
N ALA A 97 -10.81 14.21 7.78
CA ALA A 97 -10.01 15.39 8.10
C ALA A 97 -10.17 16.51 7.07
N GLN A 98 -10.28 16.16 5.78
CA GLN A 98 -10.54 17.16 4.73
C GLN A 98 -11.92 17.82 4.87
N ALA A 99 -12.93 17.08 5.31
CA ALA A 99 -14.26 17.61 5.56
C ALA A 99 -14.29 18.64 6.73
N SER A 100 -13.36 18.51 7.70
CA SER A 100 -13.27 19.40 8.87
C SER A 100 -12.35 20.61 8.66
N GLY A 101 -11.24 20.46 7.94
CA GLY A 101 -10.22 21.52 7.83
C GLY A 101 -9.38 21.49 6.55
N GLY A 102 -9.81 20.73 5.55
CA GLY A 102 -9.14 20.66 4.25
C GLY A 102 -7.86 19.83 4.22
N MET A 103 -7.13 19.92 3.09
CA MET A 103 -5.94 19.12 2.84
C MET A 103 -4.83 19.29 3.88
N ALA A 104 -4.59 20.53 4.34
CA ALA A 104 -3.52 20.82 5.30
C ALA A 104 -3.73 20.08 6.63
N VAL A 105 -4.98 19.98 7.11
CA VAL A 105 -5.34 19.22 8.33
C VAL A 105 -5.12 17.72 8.12
N ALA A 106 -5.52 17.18 6.97
CA ALA A 106 -5.27 15.78 6.64
C ALA A 106 -3.76 15.45 6.60
N LEU A 107 -2.95 16.36 6.06
CA LEU A 107 -1.48 16.23 6.04
C LEU A 107 -0.88 16.20 7.45
N GLY A 108 -1.44 16.98 8.39
CA GLY A 108 -1.07 16.92 9.80
C GLY A 108 -1.28 15.53 10.40
N GLY A 109 -2.42 14.91 10.11
CA GLY A 109 -2.71 13.54 10.52
C GLY A 109 -1.76 12.50 9.90
N VAL A 110 -1.45 12.62 8.61
CA VAL A 110 -0.46 11.78 7.91
C VAL A 110 0.92 11.91 8.57
N LEU A 111 1.38 13.15 8.80
CA LEU A 111 2.67 13.42 9.43
C LEU A 111 2.79 12.78 10.82
N VAL A 112 1.78 13.00 11.67
CA VAL A 112 1.78 12.43 13.04
C VAL A 112 1.76 10.91 13.01
N THR A 113 0.98 10.30 12.10
CA THR A 113 1.01 8.83 11.90
C THR A 113 2.41 8.35 11.56
N GLY A 114 3.11 9.05 10.64
CA GLY A 114 4.48 8.71 10.28
C GLY A 114 5.45 8.79 11.46
N VAL A 115 5.37 9.86 12.27
CA VAL A 115 6.19 10.00 13.48
C VAL A 115 5.93 8.85 14.45
N ILE A 116 4.66 8.52 14.73
CA ILE A 116 4.33 7.43 15.65
C ILE A 116 4.83 6.10 15.09
N LEU A 117 4.66 5.84 13.79
CA LEU A 117 5.16 4.61 13.16
C LEU A 117 6.69 4.52 13.25
N ALA A 118 7.42 5.63 13.06
CA ALA A 118 8.86 5.69 13.24
C ALA A 118 9.27 5.36 14.69
N LEU A 119 8.56 5.94 15.67
CA LEU A 119 8.80 5.64 17.09
C LEU A 119 8.54 4.16 17.42
N VAL A 120 7.48 3.56 16.84
CA VAL A 120 7.22 2.12 16.97
C VAL A 120 8.36 1.30 16.36
N GLY A 121 8.88 1.70 15.20
CA GLY A 121 10.05 1.06 14.59
C GLY A 121 11.28 1.09 15.50
N LEU A 122 11.57 2.24 16.12
CA LEU A 122 12.64 2.36 17.12
C LEU A 122 12.40 1.49 18.36
N LEU A 123 11.16 1.43 18.84
CA LEU A 123 10.79 0.58 19.97
C LEU A 123 11.02 -0.90 19.64
N ILE A 124 10.64 -1.35 18.45
CA ILE A 124 10.89 -2.73 18.00
C ILE A 124 12.40 -3.01 17.94
N ASN A 125 13.22 -2.07 17.45
CA ASN A 125 14.67 -2.23 17.46
C ASN A 125 15.23 -2.35 18.89
N ALA A 126 14.62 -1.68 19.87
CA ALA A 126 15.09 -1.69 21.26
C ALA A 126 14.67 -2.94 22.04
N ILE A 127 13.41 -3.37 21.91
CA ILE A 127 12.83 -4.45 22.75
C ILE A 127 12.36 -5.69 21.95
N GLY A 128 12.59 -5.69 20.63
CA GLY A 128 12.21 -6.79 19.75
C GLY A 128 10.76 -6.76 19.28
N ILE A 129 10.41 -7.66 18.37
CA ILE A 129 9.08 -7.73 17.71
C ILE A 129 8.05 -8.55 18.49
N GLY A 130 8.44 -9.23 19.55
CA GLY A 130 7.58 -10.19 20.28
C GLY A 130 6.24 -9.61 20.70
N TRP A 131 6.21 -8.37 21.17
CA TRP A 131 4.98 -7.69 21.59
C TRP A 131 4.05 -7.38 20.41
N VAL A 132 4.61 -7.10 19.22
CA VAL A 132 3.81 -6.89 17.99
C VAL A 132 3.15 -8.20 17.57
N ASN A 133 3.89 -9.31 17.56
CA ASN A 133 3.33 -10.63 17.24
C ASN A 133 2.25 -11.06 18.23
N TRP A 134 2.37 -10.65 19.51
CA TRP A 134 1.34 -10.87 20.51
C TRP A 134 0.09 -10.00 20.25
N LEU A 135 0.28 -8.73 19.88
CA LEU A 135 -0.81 -7.78 19.65
C LEU A 135 -1.55 -8.06 18.34
N LEU A 136 -0.82 -8.44 17.31
CA LEU A 136 -1.28 -8.62 15.93
C LEU A 136 -1.05 -10.06 15.43
N PRO A 137 -1.68 -11.08 16.06
CA PRO A 137 -1.61 -12.45 15.54
C PRO A 137 -2.27 -12.53 14.15
N PRO A 138 -2.02 -13.61 13.37
CA PRO A 138 -2.50 -13.73 12.00
C PRO A 138 -4.00 -13.53 11.81
N ILE A 139 -4.82 -13.93 12.77
CA ILE A 139 -6.28 -13.69 12.72
C ILE A 139 -6.60 -12.20 12.72
N VAL A 140 -5.93 -11.42 13.56
CA VAL A 140 -6.09 -9.96 13.66
C VAL A 140 -5.55 -9.28 12.41
N THR A 141 -4.30 -9.62 12.01
CA THR A 141 -3.65 -9.02 10.84
C THR A 141 -4.44 -9.29 9.56
N GLY A 142 -4.86 -10.54 9.33
CA GLY A 142 -5.67 -10.89 8.15
C GLY A 142 -7.01 -10.16 8.12
N SER A 143 -7.70 -10.06 9.27
CA SER A 143 -8.96 -9.30 9.38
C SER A 143 -8.77 -7.83 9.01
N ILE A 144 -7.71 -7.19 9.53
CA ILE A 144 -7.40 -5.78 9.24
C ILE A 144 -7.14 -5.57 7.76
N VAL A 145 -6.29 -6.41 7.14
CA VAL A 145 -5.99 -6.31 5.70
C VAL A 145 -7.25 -6.51 4.85
N MET A 146 -8.14 -7.46 5.24
CA MET A 146 -9.41 -7.67 4.51
C MET A 146 -10.30 -6.44 4.55
N ILE A 147 -10.47 -5.82 5.70
CA ILE A 147 -11.36 -4.64 5.80
C ILE A 147 -10.80 -3.43 5.08
N ILE A 148 -9.48 -3.27 4.94
CA ILE A 148 -8.87 -2.19 4.14
C ILE A 148 -9.37 -2.26 2.69
N GLY A 149 -9.31 -3.44 2.07
CA GLY A 149 -9.76 -3.61 0.69
C GLY A 149 -11.29 -3.55 0.56
N LEU A 150 -12.00 -4.31 1.39
CA LEU A 150 -13.44 -4.50 1.23
C LEU A 150 -14.29 -3.29 1.68
N ASN A 151 -13.79 -2.45 2.59
CA ASN A 151 -14.43 -1.18 2.95
C ASN A 151 -14.59 -0.25 1.73
N LEU A 152 -13.65 -0.32 0.79
CA LEU A 152 -13.67 0.51 -0.41
C LEU A 152 -14.68 0.04 -1.49
N ALA A 153 -15.43 -1.03 -1.23
CA ALA A 153 -16.44 -1.55 -2.16
C ALA A 153 -17.51 -0.50 -2.52
N GLY A 154 -17.89 0.36 -1.55
CA GLY A 154 -18.78 1.49 -1.77
C GLY A 154 -18.24 2.50 -2.78
N ALA A 155 -16.96 2.87 -2.64
CA ALA A 155 -16.29 3.80 -3.57
C ALA A 155 -16.17 3.18 -4.97
N ALA A 156 -15.79 1.91 -5.07
CA ALA A 156 -15.76 1.18 -6.35
C ALA A 156 -17.13 1.18 -7.03
N ASN A 157 -18.22 0.88 -6.28
CA ASN A 157 -19.58 0.88 -6.78
C ASN A 157 -20.05 2.26 -7.28
N ASN A 158 -19.72 3.33 -6.56
CA ASN A 158 -20.06 4.69 -6.97
C ASN A 158 -19.38 5.07 -8.29
N ASN A 159 -18.08 4.80 -8.40
CA ASN A 159 -17.32 5.03 -9.61
C ASN A 159 -17.81 4.14 -10.78
N PHE A 160 -18.18 2.89 -10.50
CA PHE A 160 -18.74 1.96 -11.47
C PHE A 160 -20.05 2.50 -12.03
N LYS A 161 -20.97 2.97 -11.17
CA LYS A 161 -22.27 3.52 -11.58
C LYS A 161 -22.16 4.79 -12.40
N ALA A 162 -21.09 5.57 -12.23
CA ALA A 162 -20.89 6.83 -12.97
C ALA A 162 -20.66 6.57 -14.49
N ALA A 163 -20.00 5.47 -14.87
CA ALA A 163 -19.79 5.08 -16.27
C ALA A 163 -19.67 3.54 -16.37
N PRO A 164 -20.81 2.80 -16.33
CA PRO A 164 -20.81 1.34 -16.19
C PRO A 164 -20.11 0.61 -17.33
N VAL A 165 -20.26 1.07 -18.57
CA VAL A 165 -19.66 0.43 -19.75
C VAL A 165 -18.14 0.53 -19.68
N THR A 166 -17.61 1.70 -19.41
CA THR A 166 -16.17 1.93 -19.23
C THR A 166 -15.62 1.10 -18.08
N ALA A 167 -16.38 1.00 -16.97
CA ALA A 167 -15.98 0.19 -15.82
C ALA A 167 -15.94 -1.31 -16.16
N ILE A 168 -16.93 -1.83 -16.87
CA ILE A 168 -16.94 -3.24 -17.32
C ILE A 168 -15.77 -3.53 -18.24
N ILE A 169 -15.51 -2.68 -19.23
CA ILE A 169 -14.39 -2.85 -20.18
C ILE A 169 -13.07 -2.84 -19.44
N THR A 170 -12.89 -1.89 -18.51
CA THR A 170 -11.69 -1.80 -17.69
C THR A 170 -11.50 -3.06 -16.83
N LEU A 171 -12.54 -3.51 -16.12
CA LEU A 171 -12.51 -4.71 -15.30
C LEU A 171 -12.24 -5.96 -16.14
N ALA A 172 -12.91 -6.09 -17.29
CA ALA A 172 -12.67 -7.20 -18.21
C ALA A 172 -11.23 -7.22 -18.73
N ALA A 173 -10.66 -6.06 -19.06
CA ALA A 173 -9.26 -5.95 -19.46
C ALA A 173 -8.31 -6.40 -18.34
N VAL A 174 -8.53 -5.94 -17.10
CA VAL A 174 -7.76 -6.41 -15.93
C VAL A 174 -7.84 -7.92 -15.81
N ALA A 175 -9.04 -8.50 -15.86
CA ALA A 175 -9.27 -9.94 -15.70
C ALA A 175 -8.62 -10.74 -16.84
N ILE A 176 -8.81 -10.33 -18.09
CA ILE A 176 -8.26 -11.02 -19.27
C ILE A 176 -6.72 -10.96 -19.23
N ILE A 177 -6.14 -9.78 -19.04
CA ILE A 177 -4.68 -9.63 -18.96
C ILE A 177 -4.13 -10.48 -17.80
N GLY A 178 -4.77 -10.46 -16.63
CA GLY A 178 -4.36 -11.24 -15.48
C GLY A 178 -4.46 -12.76 -15.67
N ALA A 179 -5.50 -13.22 -16.37
CA ALA A 179 -5.74 -14.64 -16.58
C ALA A 179 -4.93 -15.24 -17.75
N VAL A 180 -4.81 -14.49 -18.85
CA VAL A 180 -4.19 -14.99 -20.11
C VAL A 180 -2.69 -14.76 -20.13
N SER A 181 -2.22 -13.64 -19.56
CA SER A 181 -0.80 -13.29 -19.60
C SER A 181 -0.01 -14.04 -18.53
N LYS A 182 1.15 -14.56 -18.93
CA LYS A 182 2.09 -15.22 -18.01
C LYS A 182 3.18 -14.27 -17.53
N GLY A 183 3.77 -14.59 -16.39
CA GLY A 183 4.91 -13.85 -15.84
C GLY A 183 4.57 -12.41 -15.46
N PHE A 184 5.40 -11.48 -15.89
CA PHE A 184 5.29 -10.06 -15.55
C PHE A 184 3.99 -9.42 -16.05
N LEU A 185 3.58 -9.66 -17.31
CA LEU A 185 2.37 -9.04 -17.89
C LEU A 185 1.11 -9.35 -17.08
N GLY A 186 0.96 -10.57 -16.58
CA GLY A 186 -0.16 -10.93 -15.70
C GLY A 186 -0.13 -10.15 -14.37
N ARG A 187 1.06 -9.79 -13.86
CA ARG A 187 1.21 -9.04 -12.60
C ARG A 187 0.90 -7.56 -12.73
N ILE A 188 1.06 -6.99 -13.93
CA ILE A 188 0.69 -5.59 -14.20
C ILE A 188 -0.70 -5.47 -14.85
N SER A 189 -1.57 -6.46 -14.66
CA SER A 189 -2.92 -6.47 -15.25
C SER A 189 -3.74 -5.23 -14.90
N ILE A 190 -3.60 -4.68 -13.70
CA ILE A 190 -4.24 -3.43 -13.27
C ILE A 190 -3.79 -2.27 -14.16
N PHE A 191 -2.47 -2.12 -14.35
CA PHE A 191 -1.93 -1.07 -15.22
C PHE A 191 -2.40 -1.23 -16.67
N GLY A 192 -2.39 -2.46 -17.19
CA GLY A 192 -2.93 -2.77 -18.51
C GLY A 192 -4.43 -2.44 -18.63
N GLY A 193 -5.21 -2.77 -17.61
CA GLY A 193 -6.63 -2.43 -17.53
C GLY A 193 -6.89 -0.92 -17.52
N ILE A 194 -6.06 -0.15 -16.78
CA ILE A 194 -6.13 1.32 -16.79
C ILE A 194 -5.92 1.84 -18.22
N ILE A 195 -4.87 1.38 -18.92
CA ILE A 195 -4.58 1.82 -20.29
C ILE A 195 -5.77 1.53 -21.22
N VAL A 196 -6.31 0.31 -21.19
CA VAL A 196 -7.44 -0.08 -22.04
C VAL A 196 -8.69 0.73 -21.71
N GLY A 197 -9.02 0.87 -20.42
CA GLY A 197 -10.18 1.64 -19.96
C GLY A 197 -10.07 3.12 -20.29
N TYR A 198 -8.88 3.70 -20.11
CA TYR A 198 -8.60 5.09 -20.46
C TYR A 198 -8.70 5.34 -21.96
N ALA A 199 -8.14 4.43 -22.77
CA ALA A 199 -8.26 4.51 -24.24
C ALA A 199 -9.72 4.42 -24.70
N PHE A 200 -10.52 3.50 -24.10
CA PHE A 200 -11.94 3.41 -24.40
C PHE A 200 -12.69 4.67 -23.98
N ALA A 201 -12.48 5.18 -22.77
CA ALA A 201 -13.11 6.43 -22.31
C ALA A 201 -12.76 7.63 -23.20
N ALA A 202 -11.54 7.67 -23.74
CA ALA A 202 -11.13 8.69 -24.71
C ALA A 202 -11.96 8.64 -26.00
N THR A 203 -12.34 7.43 -26.48
CA THR A 203 -13.19 7.30 -27.68
C THR A 203 -14.65 7.72 -27.42
N GLN A 204 -15.09 7.68 -26.14
CA GLN A 204 -16.44 8.14 -25.75
C GLN A 204 -16.49 9.66 -25.48
N GLY A 205 -15.34 10.35 -25.45
CA GLY A 205 -15.27 11.76 -25.09
C GLY A 205 -15.38 12.04 -23.59
N ASP A 206 -15.24 11.01 -22.75
CA ASP A 206 -15.39 11.10 -21.29
C ASP A 206 -14.17 11.72 -20.59
N ILE A 207 -13.11 12.09 -21.33
CA ILE A 207 -11.89 12.62 -20.77
C ILE A 207 -11.75 14.10 -21.07
N ASN A 208 -11.64 14.91 -20.00
CA ASN A 208 -11.23 16.31 -20.15
C ASN A 208 -9.71 16.42 -20.21
N PHE A 209 -9.17 16.74 -21.37
CA PHE A 209 -7.75 16.94 -21.60
C PHE A 209 -7.24 18.37 -21.37
N ASP A 210 -8.08 19.31 -20.94
CA ASP A 210 -7.67 20.72 -20.81
C ASP A 210 -6.57 20.89 -19.76
N GLY A 211 -6.70 20.23 -18.62
CA GLY A 211 -5.64 20.17 -17.60
C GLY A 211 -4.34 19.57 -18.13
N VAL A 212 -4.43 18.53 -18.98
CA VAL A 212 -3.27 17.89 -19.60
C VAL A 212 -2.59 18.82 -20.61
N LYS A 213 -3.39 19.55 -21.41
CA LYS A 213 -2.85 20.52 -22.40
C LYS A 213 -2.14 21.66 -21.70
N ALA A 214 -2.71 22.20 -20.62
CA ALA A 214 -2.17 23.30 -19.84
C ALA A 214 -0.93 22.94 -19.02
N ALA A 215 -0.77 21.68 -18.64
CA ALA A 215 0.31 21.22 -17.78
C ALA A 215 1.67 21.31 -18.47
N LYS A 216 2.69 21.74 -17.71
CA LYS A 216 4.09 21.79 -18.16
C LYS A 216 4.68 20.38 -18.27
N TRP A 217 5.67 20.24 -19.15
CA TRP A 217 6.45 19.00 -19.24
C TRP A 217 7.41 18.81 -18.09
N PHE A 218 7.93 19.90 -17.53
CA PHE A 218 8.86 19.88 -16.41
C PHE A 218 8.53 20.98 -15.40
N ALA A 219 8.32 20.59 -14.14
CA ALA A 219 8.25 21.48 -12.99
C ALA A 219 8.46 20.67 -11.71
N LEU A 220 8.82 21.32 -10.61
CA LEU A 220 8.81 20.72 -9.30
C LEU A 220 7.37 20.39 -8.88
N PRO A 221 7.17 19.31 -8.09
CA PRO A 221 5.88 19.02 -7.47
C PRO A 221 5.40 20.18 -6.59
N THR A 222 4.09 20.34 -6.47
CA THR A 222 3.51 21.34 -5.59
C THR A 222 3.55 20.83 -4.16
N PHE A 223 4.26 21.54 -3.28
CA PHE A 223 4.32 21.21 -1.86
C PHE A 223 3.25 21.98 -1.08
N THR A 224 2.65 21.31 -0.10
CA THR A 224 1.64 21.85 0.80
C THR A 224 2.05 21.57 2.23
N SER A 225 2.10 22.60 3.07
CA SER A 225 2.45 22.44 4.48
C SER A 225 1.27 21.89 5.28
N PRO A 226 1.52 21.02 6.26
CA PRO A 226 0.49 20.52 7.17
C PRO A 226 0.01 21.59 8.14
N SER A 227 -1.23 21.45 8.61
CA SER A 227 -1.75 22.10 9.81
C SER A 227 -2.19 21.04 10.81
N PHE A 228 -2.13 21.38 12.10
CA PHE A 228 -2.39 20.42 13.16
C PHE A 228 -3.71 20.72 13.84
N ASP A 229 -4.62 19.75 13.77
CA ASP A 229 -5.88 19.73 14.50
C ASP A 229 -5.94 18.45 15.32
N THR A 230 -6.13 18.57 16.63
CA THR A 230 -6.09 17.42 17.55
C THR A 230 -7.17 16.39 17.22
N ASN A 231 -8.38 16.86 16.86
CA ASN A 231 -9.50 15.97 16.56
C ASN A 231 -9.22 15.15 15.29
N ALA A 232 -8.71 15.83 14.26
CA ALA A 232 -8.30 15.17 13.04
C ALA A 232 -7.16 14.15 13.28
N ILE A 233 -6.13 14.52 14.04
CA ILE A 233 -5.00 13.63 14.36
C ILE A 233 -5.49 12.34 15.03
N LEU A 234 -6.45 12.41 15.96
CA LEU A 234 -6.98 11.21 16.63
C LEU A 234 -7.63 10.22 15.66
N LEU A 235 -8.18 10.67 14.53
CA LEU A 235 -8.74 9.80 13.49
C LEU A 235 -7.66 8.96 12.79
N PHE A 236 -6.41 9.43 12.79
CA PHE A 236 -5.30 8.73 12.14
C PHE A 236 -4.58 7.72 13.04
N LEU A 237 -4.74 7.80 14.38
CA LEU A 237 -4.02 6.90 15.30
C LEU A 237 -4.22 5.42 15.00
N PRO A 238 -5.43 4.92 14.69
CA PRO A 238 -5.62 3.51 14.36
C PRO A 238 -4.93 3.08 13.06
N VAL A 239 -4.65 4.02 12.16
CA VAL A 239 -3.89 3.72 10.92
C VAL A 239 -2.50 3.18 11.23
N VAL A 240 -1.90 3.62 12.34
CA VAL A 240 -0.59 3.10 12.80
C VAL A 240 -0.64 1.58 12.96
N LEU A 241 -1.68 1.05 13.59
CA LEU A 241 -1.84 -0.42 13.77
C LEU A 241 -1.98 -1.14 12.43
N VAL A 242 -2.71 -0.52 11.50
CA VAL A 242 -2.88 -1.04 10.15
C VAL A 242 -1.53 -1.10 9.42
N LEU A 243 -0.75 -0.01 9.45
CA LEU A 243 0.56 0.06 8.82
C LEU A 243 1.57 -0.91 9.44
N ILE A 244 1.53 -1.10 10.76
CA ILE A 244 2.35 -2.12 11.43
C ILE A 244 2.00 -3.51 10.89
N ALA A 245 0.70 -3.86 10.85
CA ALA A 245 0.24 -5.16 10.37
C ALA A 245 0.64 -5.40 8.91
N GLU A 246 0.47 -4.39 8.06
CA GLU A 246 0.78 -4.43 6.63
C GLU A 246 2.30 -4.60 6.40
N ASN A 247 3.13 -3.76 7.01
CA ASN A 247 4.59 -3.85 6.91
C ASN A 247 5.14 -5.17 7.44
N VAL A 248 4.66 -5.62 8.62
CA VAL A 248 5.08 -6.90 9.20
C VAL A 248 4.73 -8.05 8.25
N GLY A 249 3.54 -8.05 7.67
CA GLY A 249 3.12 -9.05 6.68
C GLY A 249 4.02 -9.05 5.45
N HIS A 250 4.34 -7.88 4.91
CA HIS A 250 5.17 -7.74 3.71
C HIS A 250 6.64 -8.12 3.97
N VAL A 251 7.23 -7.70 5.08
CA VAL A 251 8.62 -8.09 5.43
C VAL A 251 8.72 -9.60 5.65
N LYS A 252 7.71 -10.24 6.28
CA LYS A 252 7.65 -11.70 6.42
C LYS A 252 7.51 -12.40 5.07
N ALA A 253 6.71 -11.86 4.14
CA ALA A 253 6.62 -12.40 2.78
C ALA A 253 7.96 -12.32 2.04
N VAL A 254 8.68 -11.21 2.15
CA VAL A 254 10.04 -11.06 1.60
C VAL A 254 11.01 -12.04 2.27
N ALA A 255 10.93 -12.23 3.59
CA ALA A 255 11.76 -13.19 4.33
C ALA A 255 11.54 -14.62 3.80
N ALA A 256 10.29 -15.03 3.64
CA ALA A 256 9.94 -16.34 3.10
C ALA A 256 10.49 -16.54 1.67
N MET A 257 10.44 -15.52 0.81
CA MET A 257 10.92 -15.58 -0.56
C MET A 257 12.45 -15.60 -0.66
N THR A 258 13.11 -14.81 0.19
CA THR A 258 14.58 -14.70 0.19
C THR A 258 15.26 -15.84 0.97
N GLY A 259 14.49 -16.60 1.74
CA GLY A 259 15.00 -17.62 2.66
C GLY A 259 15.85 -17.05 3.79
N LYS A 260 15.73 -15.73 4.08
CA LYS A 260 16.48 -15.05 5.13
C LYS A 260 15.57 -14.70 6.28
N ASP A 261 16.05 -14.84 7.51
CA ASP A 261 15.40 -14.23 8.66
C ASP A 261 15.57 -12.70 8.60
N LEU A 262 14.46 -11.99 8.50
CA LEU A 262 14.40 -10.53 8.45
C LEU A 262 13.76 -9.91 9.70
N ASP A 263 13.53 -10.69 10.76
CA ASP A 263 12.93 -10.18 12.01
C ASP A 263 13.78 -9.05 12.60
N GLY A 264 15.10 -9.16 12.52
CA GLY A 264 16.03 -8.10 12.93
C GLY A 264 15.98 -6.82 12.07
N GLN A 265 15.31 -6.84 10.91
CA GLN A 265 15.11 -5.66 10.06
C GLN A 265 13.71 -5.06 10.22
N MET A 266 12.82 -5.69 10.97
CA MET A 266 11.43 -5.27 11.10
C MET A 266 11.31 -3.85 11.68
N GLY A 267 12.07 -3.56 12.74
CA GLY A 267 12.10 -2.22 13.33
C GLY A 267 12.66 -1.17 12.36
N ASN A 268 13.69 -1.51 11.60
CA ASN A 268 14.26 -0.62 10.58
C ASN A 268 13.26 -0.36 9.43
N ALA A 269 12.51 -1.38 9.01
CA ALA A 269 11.49 -1.24 7.97
C ALA A 269 10.36 -0.30 8.41
N LEU A 270 9.83 -0.50 9.63
CA LEU A 270 8.79 0.38 10.20
C LEU A 270 9.30 1.80 10.46
N PHE A 271 10.54 1.94 10.94
CA PHE A 271 11.17 3.24 11.12
C PHE A 271 11.31 3.98 9.78
N ALA A 272 11.76 3.28 8.75
CA ALA A 272 11.93 3.86 7.42
C ALA A 272 10.61 4.28 6.79
N ASP A 273 9.56 3.46 6.90
CA ASP A 273 8.22 3.81 6.42
C ASP A 273 7.61 4.96 7.22
N GLY A 274 7.82 4.98 8.54
CA GLY A 274 7.43 6.11 9.39
C GLY A 274 8.10 7.42 8.97
N VAL A 275 9.42 7.41 8.69
CA VAL A 275 10.15 8.58 8.17
C VAL A 275 9.62 8.99 6.80
N ALA A 276 9.38 8.04 5.90
CA ALA A 276 8.83 8.30 4.57
C ALA A 276 7.44 8.94 4.65
N THR A 277 6.54 8.39 5.49
CA THR A 277 5.20 8.92 5.74
C THR A 277 5.25 10.32 6.38
N THR A 278 6.18 10.55 7.33
CA THR A 278 6.39 11.88 7.95
C THR A 278 6.76 12.92 6.89
N LEU A 279 7.72 12.60 6.02
CA LEU A 279 8.16 13.49 4.95
C LEU A 279 7.04 13.74 3.93
N ALA A 280 6.26 12.71 3.59
CA ALA A 280 5.11 12.86 2.70
C ALA A 280 4.06 13.79 3.31
N GLY A 281 3.68 13.60 4.59
CA GLY A 281 2.77 14.48 5.30
C GLY A 281 3.28 15.91 5.45
N ALA A 282 4.59 16.10 5.64
CA ALA A 282 5.21 17.43 5.73
C ALA A 282 5.20 18.18 4.39
N GLY A 283 5.23 17.46 3.27
CA GLY A 283 5.37 18.07 1.94
C GLY A 283 4.13 18.00 1.05
N GLY A 284 3.03 17.40 1.47
CA GLY A 284 1.80 17.37 0.69
C GLY A 284 1.55 16.05 -0.06
N GLY A 285 2.28 14.98 0.28
CA GLY A 285 2.07 13.63 -0.23
C GLY A 285 1.16 12.79 0.67
N SER A 286 0.65 11.67 0.15
CA SER A 286 -0.09 10.70 0.95
C SER A 286 0.85 9.84 1.80
N GLY A 287 0.34 9.30 2.91
CA GLY A 287 1.11 8.39 3.76
C GLY A 287 1.50 7.10 3.02
N THR A 288 2.65 6.56 3.36
CA THR A 288 3.28 5.45 2.65
C THR A 288 3.08 4.10 3.35
N THR A 289 3.30 3.04 2.60
CA THR A 289 3.43 1.65 3.07
C THR A 289 4.24 0.83 2.07
N THR A 290 4.72 -0.33 2.50
CA THR A 290 5.35 -1.32 1.60
C THR A 290 4.32 -1.96 0.67
N TYR A 291 4.72 -2.36 -0.55
CA TYR A 291 3.80 -2.83 -1.59
C TYR A 291 3.88 -4.33 -1.90
N ALA A 292 2.73 -5.02 -1.72
CA ALA A 292 2.54 -6.41 -2.11
C ALA A 292 2.65 -6.62 -3.63
N GLU A 293 2.21 -5.65 -4.45
CA GLU A 293 2.29 -5.68 -5.90
C GLU A 293 3.73 -5.82 -6.37
N ASN A 294 4.64 -5.10 -5.76
CA ASN A 294 6.07 -5.15 -6.06
C ASN A 294 6.71 -6.46 -5.56
N ILE A 295 6.25 -7.01 -4.43
CA ILE A 295 6.62 -8.36 -3.99
C ILE A 295 6.14 -9.40 -5.03
N GLY A 296 4.95 -9.20 -5.61
CA GLY A 296 4.44 -10.02 -6.70
C GLY A 296 5.34 -10.01 -7.94
N VAL A 297 5.86 -8.85 -8.35
CA VAL A 297 6.84 -8.74 -9.46
C VAL A 297 8.11 -9.51 -9.11
N MET A 298 8.64 -9.32 -7.91
CA MET A 298 9.81 -10.03 -7.39
C MET A 298 9.61 -11.55 -7.50
N ALA A 299 8.45 -12.06 -7.07
CA ALA A 299 8.10 -13.48 -7.18
C ALA A 299 8.06 -13.98 -8.64
N ALA A 300 7.47 -13.19 -9.54
CA ALA A 300 7.29 -13.58 -10.93
C ALA A 300 8.60 -13.56 -11.72
N THR A 301 9.47 -12.60 -11.44
CA THR A 301 10.75 -12.41 -12.15
C THR A 301 11.89 -13.23 -11.57
N ARG A 302 11.76 -13.67 -10.33
CA ARG A 302 12.86 -14.25 -9.53
C ARG A 302 14.03 -13.27 -9.32
N ILE A 303 13.78 -11.96 -9.43
CA ILE A 303 14.78 -10.92 -9.24
C ILE A 303 14.42 -10.15 -7.96
N TYR A 304 15.18 -10.42 -6.90
CA TYR A 304 15.01 -9.82 -5.57
C TYR A 304 15.98 -8.65 -5.34
N SER A 305 16.66 -8.23 -6.41
CA SER A 305 17.68 -7.19 -6.41
C SER A 305 17.16 -5.85 -5.90
N THR A 306 17.75 -5.32 -4.84
CA THR A 306 17.45 -3.95 -4.38
C THR A 306 17.90 -2.88 -5.37
N ALA A 307 18.86 -3.18 -6.26
CA ALA A 307 19.25 -2.26 -7.34
C ALA A 307 18.06 -1.90 -8.25
N ALA A 308 17.16 -2.87 -8.54
CA ALA A 308 15.96 -2.60 -9.32
C ALA A 308 14.99 -1.67 -8.58
N TYR A 309 14.89 -1.78 -7.27
CA TYR A 309 14.07 -0.87 -6.44
C TYR A 309 14.68 0.53 -6.33
N TRP A 310 16.01 0.66 -6.29
CA TRP A 310 16.68 1.96 -6.40
C TRP A 310 16.33 2.63 -7.74
N VAL A 311 16.37 1.89 -8.85
CA VAL A 311 15.94 2.38 -10.17
C VAL A 311 14.47 2.79 -10.14
N ALA A 312 13.60 2.00 -9.51
CA ALA A 312 12.17 2.31 -9.41
C ALA A 312 11.92 3.59 -8.60
N GLY A 313 12.58 3.76 -7.46
CA GLY A 313 12.47 4.98 -6.63
C GLY A 313 12.96 6.23 -7.36
N LEU A 314 14.14 6.15 -8.02
CA LEU A 314 14.65 7.25 -8.83
C LEU A 314 13.73 7.55 -10.03
N GLY A 315 13.21 6.52 -10.70
CA GLY A 315 12.27 6.67 -11.79
C GLY A 315 10.96 7.32 -11.35
N ALA A 316 10.45 7.01 -10.16
CA ALA A 316 9.28 7.67 -9.58
C ALA A 316 9.55 9.16 -9.32
N ILE A 317 10.72 9.52 -8.78
CA ILE A 317 11.12 10.92 -8.60
C ILE A 317 11.18 11.63 -9.96
N LEU A 318 11.80 11.02 -10.97
CA LEU A 318 11.89 11.62 -12.31
C LEU A 318 10.48 11.82 -12.93
N LEU A 319 9.59 10.85 -12.82
CA LEU A 319 8.22 10.97 -13.31
C LEU A 319 7.43 12.06 -12.57
N SER A 320 7.69 12.26 -11.27
CA SER A 320 7.05 13.30 -10.48
C SER A 320 7.38 14.72 -10.95
N LEU A 321 8.53 14.90 -11.60
CA LEU A 321 8.96 16.17 -12.20
C LEU A 321 8.24 16.49 -13.52
N CYS A 322 7.33 15.63 -13.97
CA CYS A 322 6.51 15.83 -15.17
C CYS A 322 5.05 16.12 -14.78
N PRO A 323 4.63 17.39 -14.55
CA PRO A 323 3.25 17.73 -14.22
C PRO A 323 2.22 17.23 -15.24
N LYS A 324 2.61 17.14 -16.52
CA LYS A 324 1.77 16.58 -17.59
C LYS A 324 1.39 15.12 -17.31
N PHE A 325 2.32 14.34 -16.78
CA PHE A 325 2.05 12.97 -16.33
C PHE A 325 1.02 12.94 -15.19
N GLY A 326 1.20 13.77 -14.16
CA GLY A 326 0.22 13.94 -13.07
C GLY A 326 -1.15 14.39 -13.58
N ALA A 327 -1.20 15.31 -14.56
CA ALA A 327 -2.45 15.76 -15.15
C ALA A 327 -3.18 14.66 -15.94
N VAL A 328 -2.46 13.79 -16.67
CA VAL A 328 -3.05 12.61 -17.32
C VAL A 328 -3.70 11.69 -16.31
N LEU A 329 -3.06 11.48 -15.16
CA LEU A 329 -3.59 10.65 -14.07
C LEU A 329 -4.84 11.28 -13.44
N SER A 330 -4.80 12.58 -13.17
CA SER A 330 -5.94 13.30 -12.60
C SER A 330 -7.13 13.37 -13.57
N ALA A 331 -6.91 13.20 -14.86
CA ALA A 331 -7.95 13.13 -15.89
C ALA A 331 -8.57 11.73 -16.04
N THR A 332 -8.18 10.75 -15.19
CA THR A 332 -8.73 9.39 -15.26
C THR A 332 -10.22 9.38 -14.96
N PRO A 333 -11.08 8.89 -15.88
CA PRO A 333 -12.53 8.90 -15.68
C PRO A 333 -13.00 7.97 -14.56
N ALA A 334 -14.12 8.31 -13.94
CA ALA A 334 -14.71 7.53 -12.86
C ALA A 334 -14.95 6.06 -13.23
N GLY A 335 -15.39 5.77 -14.48
CA GLY A 335 -15.58 4.40 -14.94
C GLY A 335 -14.29 3.57 -14.92
N VAL A 336 -13.14 4.15 -15.31
CA VAL A 336 -11.85 3.47 -15.22
C VAL A 336 -11.50 3.19 -13.76
N LEU A 337 -11.67 4.19 -12.88
CA LEU A 337 -11.45 4.03 -11.43
C LEU A 337 -12.38 2.97 -10.82
N GLY A 338 -13.63 2.90 -11.30
CA GLY A 338 -14.61 1.90 -10.87
C GLY A 338 -14.19 0.48 -11.26
N GLY A 339 -13.82 0.24 -12.51
CA GLY A 339 -13.38 -1.07 -12.99
C GLY A 339 -12.11 -1.55 -12.29
N VAL A 340 -11.11 -0.67 -12.17
CA VAL A 340 -9.85 -0.96 -11.44
C VAL A 340 -10.11 -1.16 -9.95
N GLY A 341 -10.96 -0.32 -9.34
CA GLY A 341 -11.30 -0.38 -7.92
C GLY A 341 -11.91 -1.73 -7.54
N VAL A 342 -12.85 -2.25 -8.35
CA VAL A 342 -13.44 -3.58 -8.12
C VAL A 342 -12.36 -4.66 -8.07
N ALA A 343 -11.44 -4.68 -9.03
CA ALA A 343 -10.36 -5.67 -9.06
C ALA A 343 -9.37 -5.48 -7.90
N LEU A 344 -8.84 -4.26 -7.73
CA LEU A 344 -7.76 -3.98 -6.79
C LEU A 344 -8.21 -4.13 -5.33
N TYR A 345 -9.35 -3.53 -4.97
CA TYR A 345 -9.86 -3.60 -3.60
C TYR A 345 -10.27 -5.03 -3.22
N GLY A 346 -10.84 -5.77 -4.18
CA GLY A 346 -11.12 -7.19 -4.01
C GLY A 346 -9.85 -8.00 -3.77
N MET A 347 -8.79 -7.76 -4.54
CA MET A 347 -7.50 -8.43 -4.35
C MET A 347 -6.87 -8.13 -3.00
N ILE A 348 -6.92 -6.88 -2.52
CA ILE A 348 -6.44 -6.52 -1.17
C ILE A 348 -7.22 -7.31 -0.11
N GLY A 349 -8.56 -7.40 -0.24
CA GLY A 349 -9.36 -8.23 0.65
C GLY A 349 -8.93 -9.70 0.65
N VAL A 350 -8.68 -10.27 -0.52
CA VAL A 350 -8.20 -11.68 -0.67
C VAL A 350 -6.81 -11.87 -0.07
N LEU A 351 -5.93 -10.87 -0.10
CA LEU A 351 -4.62 -10.94 0.57
C LEU A 351 -4.77 -11.11 2.08
N GLY A 352 -5.77 -10.48 2.72
CA GLY A 352 -6.08 -10.72 4.13
C GLY A 352 -6.49 -12.17 4.40
N ALA A 353 -7.34 -12.76 3.55
CA ALA A 353 -7.70 -14.18 3.66
C ALA A 353 -6.48 -15.09 3.45
N LYS A 354 -5.58 -14.75 2.55
CA LYS A 354 -4.33 -15.47 2.32
C LYS A 354 -3.46 -15.52 3.58
N ILE A 355 -3.38 -14.43 4.36
CA ILE A 355 -2.67 -14.43 5.66
C ILE A 355 -3.26 -15.50 6.59
N TRP A 356 -4.59 -15.65 6.65
CA TRP A 356 -5.22 -16.68 7.47
C TRP A 356 -4.86 -18.10 7.03
N ILE A 357 -4.88 -18.35 5.72
CA ILE A 357 -4.59 -19.66 5.12
C ILE A 357 -3.13 -20.04 5.36
N GLU A 358 -2.20 -19.16 5.06
CA GLU A 358 -0.76 -19.41 5.18
C GLU A 358 -0.32 -19.65 6.63
N ASN A 359 -0.97 -18.98 7.58
CA ASN A 359 -0.71 -19.17 9.01
C ASN A 359 -1.64 -20.19 9.67
N LYS A 360 -2.42 -20.95 8.88
CA LYS A 360 -3.32 -22.04 9.35
C LYS A 360 -4.23 -21.61 10.48
N VAL A 361 -4.83 -20.41 10.35
CA VAL A 361 -5.76 -19.89 11.36
C VAL A 361 -6.91 -20.87 11.57
N ASN A 362 -7.11 -21.30 12.81
CA ASN A 362 -8.16 -22.25 13.15
C ASN A 362 -9.49 -21.52 13.40
N PHE A 363 -10.44 -21.60 12.48
CA PHE A 363 -11.80 -21.06 12.62
C PHE A 363 -12.75 -21.99 13.40
N GLY A 364 -12.31 -23.17 13.81
CA GLY A 364 -12.99 -23.97 14.83
C GLY A 364 -12.86 -23.37 16.23
N ASP A 365 -11.88 -22.49 16.44
CA ASP A 365 -11.81 -21.66 17.65
C ASP A 365 -12.85 -20.53 17.54
N SER A 366 -13.75 -20.49 18.53
CA SER A 366 -14.82 -19.48 18.60
C SER A 366 -14.31 -18.05 18.71
N THR A 367 -13.14 -17.83 19.33
CA THR A 367 -12.50 -16.51 19.40
C THR A 367 -12.10 -16.03 18.02
N ASN A 368 -11.38 -16.86 17.26
CA ASN A 368 -10.95 -16.52 15.93
C ASN A 368 -12.14 -16.25 15.02
N LEU A 369 -13.16 -17.13 15.07
CA LEU A 369 -14.37 -16.98 14.25
C LEU A 369 -15.09 -15.68 14.57
N LEU A 370 -15.32 -15.36 15.85
CA LEU A 370 -16.05 -14.18 16.28
C LEU A 370 -15.31 -12.89 15.92
N ILE A 371 -14.00 -12.85 16.14
CA ILE A 371 -13.17 -11.68 15.81
C ILE A 371 -13.18 -11.43 14.29
N ALA A 372 -12.98 -12.46 13.48
CA ALA A 372 -13.06 -12.31 12.02
C ALA A 372 -14.44 -11.79 11.59
N ALA A 373 -15.52 -12.45 12.04
CA ALA A 373 -16.87 -12.11 11.64
C ALA A 373 -17.27 -10.67 12.02
N THR A 374 -16.99 -10.27 13.27
CA THR A 374 -17.34 -8.91 13.74
C THR A 374 -16.50 -7.83 13.07
N THR A 375 -15.18 -8.06 12.96
CA THR A 375 -14.27 -7.12 12.26
C THR A 375 -14.70 -6.90 10.82
N LEU A 376 -14.99 -7.99 10.07
CA LEU A 376 -15.38 -7.91 8.67
C LEU A 376 -16.68 -7.12 8.50
N ILE A 377 -17.71 -7.41 9.30
CA ILE A 377 -19.00 -6.70 9.17
C ILE A 377 -18.83 -5.23 9.50
N ILE A 378 -18.14 -4.89 10.59
CA ILE A 378 -17.91 -3.49 10.98
C ILE A 378 -17.14 -2.74 9.90
N GLY A 379 -16.07 -3.36 9.38
CA GLY A 379 -15.22 -2.75 8.36
C GLY A 379 -15.92 -2.60 7.01
N ILE A 380 -16.55 -3.66 6.51
CA ILE A 380 -17.16 -3.68 5.17
C ILE A 380 -18.41 -2.78 5.12
N ALA A 381 -19.25 -2.80 6.15
CA ALA A 381 -20.42 -1.95 6.24
C ALA A 381 -20.09 -0.48 6.56
N ASP A 382 -18.82 -0.17 6.76
CA ASP A 382 -18.33 1.14 7.20
C ASP A 382 -19.09 1.67 8.42
N MET A 383 -19.25 0.79 9.43
CA MET A 383 -19.98 1.15 10.65
C MET A 383 -19.24 2.27 11.38
N THR A 384 -19.74 3.48 11.21
CA THR A 384 -19.17 4.70 11.76
C THR A 384 -19.71 4.95 13.17
N TRP A 385 -18.81 5.14 14.13
CA TRP A 385 -19.15 5.58 15.47
C TRP A 385 -18.80 7.06 15.64
N LYS A 386 -19.76 7.84 16.15
CA LYS A 386 -19.60 9.27 16.44
C LYS A 386 -19.68 9.49 17.95
N SER A 387 -18.73 10.26 18.49
CA SER A 387 -18.69 10.67 19.89
C SER A 387 -18.27 12.14 19.94
N GLY A 388 -19.23 13.04 20.17
CA GLY A 388 -19.01 14.49 20.03
C GLY A 388 -18.58 14.83 18.61
N ASP A 389 -17.46 15.54 18.49
CA ASP A 389 -16.86 15.94 17.20
C ASP A 389 -16.05 14.84 16.52
N TYR A 390 -15.88 13.69 17.18
CA TYR A 390 -15.09 12.57 16.65
C TYR A 390 -15.96 11.63 15.82
N SER A 391 -15.45 11.21 14.66
CA SER A 391 -16.08 10.23 13.78
C SER A 391 -15.09 9.15 13.38
N PHE A 392 -15.31 7.92 13.88
CA PHE A 392 -14.46 6.77 13.59
C PHE A 392 -15.13 5.90 12.53
N GLY A 393 -14.54 5.79 11.34
CA GLY A 393 -15.06 4.97 10.25
C GLY A 393 -14.84 3.47 10.49
N GLY A 394 -15.43 2.65 9.60
CA GLY A 394 -15.46 1.21 9.76
C GLY A 394 -14.09 0.53 9.81
N ILE A 395 -13.08 1.02 9.06
CA ILE A 395 -11.71 0.48 9.13
C ILE A 395 -11.14 0.67 10.54
N VAL A 396 -11.31 1.87 11.12
CA VAL A 396 -10.83 2.19 12.46
C VAL A 396 -11.52 1.33 13.51
N ASN A 397 -12.86 1.30 13.48
CA ASN A 397 -13.66 0.53 14.43
C ASN A 397 -13.40 -0.97 14.31
N GLY A 398 -13.33 -1.49 13.09
CA GLY A 398 -12.97 -2.89 12.82
C GLY A 398 -11.58 -3.24 13.34
N THR A 399 -10.59 -2.35 13.13
CA THR A 399 -9.22 -2.54 13.65
C THR A 399 -9.20 -2.57 15.17
N LEU A 400 -9.91 -1.66 15.84
CA LEU A 400 -10.01 -1.67 17.31
C LEU A 400 -10.67 -2.94 17.81
N VAL A 401 -11.76 -3.38 17.18
CA VAL A 401 -12.43 -4.65 17.54
C VAL A 401 -11.51 -5.85 17.31
N ALA A 402 -10.78 -5.88 16.19
CA ALA A 402 -9.83 -6.96 15.92
C ALA A 402 -8.74 -7.03 17.00
N VAL A 403 -8.10 -5.90 17.31
CA VAL A 403 -6.95 -5.87 18.23
C VAL A 403 -7.40 -6.02 19.68
N VAL A 404 -8.28 -5.13 20.15
CA VAL A 404 -8.69 -5.10 21.57
C VAL A 404 -9.62 -6.27 21.87
N GLY A 405 -10.61 -6.52 21.00
CA GLY A 405 -11.56 -7.63 21.17
C GLY A 405 -10.86 -8.98 21.24
N TYR A 406 -9.87 -9.23 20.36
CA TYR A 406 -9.10 -10.47 20.40
C TYR A 406 -8.38 -10.65 21.75
N GLN A 407 -7.70 -9.62 22.24
CA GLN A 407 -6.97 -9.73 23.53
C GLN A 407 -7.92 -9.92 24.72
N VAL A 408 -9.08 -9.24 24.70
CA VAL A 408 -10.11 -9.41 25.74
C VAL A 408 -10.67 -10.83 25.72
N LEU A 409 -11.10 -11.34 24.57
CA LEU A 409 -11.65 -12.69 24.44
C LEU A 409 -10.62 -13.77 24.83
N ARG A 410 -9.37 -13.58 24.42
CA ARG A 410 -8.28 -14.48 24.81
C ARG A 410 -8.05 -14.49 26.32
N ALA A 411 -8.09 -13.33 26.98
CA ALA A 411 -7.96 -13.23 28.43
C ALA A 411 -9.14 -13.91 29.15
N LEU A 412 -10.38 -13.72 28.66
CA LEU A 412 -11.57 -14.37 29.21
C LEU A 412 -11.52 -15.91 29.06
N ASN A 413 -11.10 -16.41 27.90
CA ASN A 413 -10.94 -17.85 27.66
C ASN A 413 -9.91 -18.45 28.64
N LYS A 414 -8.78 -17.77 28.83
CA LYS A 414 -7.77 -18.19 29.81
C LYS A 414 -8.32 -18.21 31.24
N ALA A 415 -9.10 -17.21 31.62
CA ALA A 415 -9.72 -17.13 32.94
C ALA A 415 -10.82 -18.20 33.17
N SER A 416 -11.54 -18.60 32.09
CA SER A 416 -12.58 -19.63 32.13
C SER A 416 -12.06 -21.07 32.05
N GLY A 417 -10.74 -21.27 32.00
CA GLY A 417 -10.13 -22.60 31.90
C GLY A 417 -10.30 -23.28 30.53
N LYS A 418 -10.81 -22.58 29.53
CA LYS A 418 -10.81 -23.06 28.14
C LYS A 418 -9.41 -22.81 27.57
N ALA A 419 -8.56 -23.84 27.56
CA ALA A 419 -7.28 -23.80 26.86
C ALA A 419 -7.54 -23.51 25.37
N SER A 420 -6.91 -22.46 24.83
CA SER A 420 -6.89 -22.17 23.41
C SER A 420 -5.89 -23.04 22.68
#